data_f1d4c2db41d248a5e18942e57ce9e8a2
#
_entry.id   f1d4c2db41d248a5e18942e57ce9e8a2
#
_cell.length_a   1.000
_cell.length_b   1.000
_cell.length_c   1.000
_cell.angle_alpha   90.00
_cell.angle_beta   90.00
_cell.angle_gamma   90.00
#
_symmetry.space_group_name_H-M   'P 1'
#
loop_
_entity.id
_entity.type
_entity.pdbx_description
1 polymer ?
#
loop_
_entity_poly.entity_id
_entity_poly.type
_entity_poly.pdbx_seq_one_letter_code
_entity_poly.pdbx_strand_id
1 'polypeptide(L)'
;MQHTSRNRIADACAYSLVFLFVYTATAKLFQFNLFQFQLDSFPWIQHVAAVLVWAIPVLELAAAGLLLARRLRRTGLYVSLTLMALFTLYISLMLGSGKHLPCSCGGVVGWMTWRQHLVFNLVFIGITIVGLVYSPSKIKFYET
;
A
#
# COMPACT_ATOMS: atom_id res chain seq x y z
N MET A 1 -17.43 5.97 -26.41
CA MET A 1 -17.43 6.81 -25.19
C MET A 1 -17.19 6.04 -23.91
N GLN A 2 -17.75 4.86 -23.69
CA GLN A 2 -17.56 4.07 -22.45
C GLN A 2 -16.10 3.60 -22.18
N HIS A 3 -15.35 3.28 -23.24
CA HIS A 3 -13.96 2.81 -23.09
C HIS A 3 -13.01 3.89 -22.54
N THR A 4 -13.24 5.14 -22.90
CA THR A 4 -12.42 6.27 -22.44
C THR A 4 -12.68 6.59 -20.95
N SER A 5 -13.93 6.48 -20.50
CA SER A 5 -14.31 6.72 -19.10
C SER A 5 -13.73 5.63 -18.17
N ARG A 6 -13.79 4.37 -18.56
CA ARG A 6 -13.20 3.26 -17.79
C ARG A 6 -11.70 3.42 -17.60
N ASN A 7 -10.98 3.81 -18.63
CA ASN A 7 -9.55 4.04 -18.55
C ASN A 7 -9.21 5.20 -17.59
N ARG A 8 -9.99 6.28 -17.61
CA ARG A 8 -9.80 7.41 -16.70
C ARG A 8 -9.99 7.03 -15.24
N ILE A 9 -10.98 6.19 -14.91
CA ILE A 9 -11.20 5.71 -13.54
C ILE A 9 -10.01 4.84 -13.11
N ALA A 10 -9.57 3.90 -13.94
CA ALA A 10 -8.40 3.06 -13.63
C ALA A 10 -7.13 3.90 -13.47
N ASP A 11 -6.95 4.95 -14.28
CA ASP A 11 -5.83 5.88 -14.18
C ASP A 11 -5.89 6.66 -12.86
N ALA A 12 -7.05 7.20 -12.50
CA ALA A 12 -7.23 7.94 -11.24
C ALA A 12 -6.95 7.06 -10.02
N CYS A 13 -7.45 5.81 -10.00
CA CYS A 13 -7.16 4.85 -8.94
C CYS A 13 -5.65 4.55 -8.86
N ALA A 14 -4.99 4.31 -10.00
CA ALA A 14 -3.56 4.03 -10.04
C ALA A 14 -2.73 5.20 -9.52
N TYR A 15 -3.02 6.42 -9.95
CA TYR A 15 -2.29 7.61 -9.47
C TYR A 15 -2.51 7.88 -7.98
N SER A 16 -3.71 7.65 -7.46
CA SER A 16 -3.98 7.78 -6.02
C SER A 16 -3.13 6.79 -5.22
N LEU A 17 -2.98 5.55 -5.70
CA LEU A 17 -2.13 4.54 -5.08
C LEU A 17 -0.64 4.88 -5.21
N VAL A 18 -0.20 5.39 -6.35
CA VAL A 18 1.19 5.86 -6.53
C VAL A 18 1.51 6.94 -5.50
N PHE A 19 0.65 7.93 -5.38
CA PHE A 19 0.83 8.99 -4.39
C PHE A 19 0.89 8.43 -2.97
N LEU A 20 -0.01 7.51 -2.61
CA LEU A 20 -0.02 6.86 -1.31
C LEU A 20 1.30 6.14 -1.03
N PHE A 21 1.75 5.26 -1.94
CA PHE A 21 2.94 4.45 -1.71
C PHE A 21 4.23 5.27 -1.68
N VAL A 22 4.36 6.25 -2.56
CA VAL A 22 5.52 7.16 -2.54
C VAL A 22 5.55 7.94 -1.23
N TYR A 23 4.40 8.46 -0.80
CA TYR A 23 4.28 9.19 0.45
C TYR A 23 4.62 8.31 1.66
N THR A 24 4.03 7.12 1.77
CA THR A 24 4.24 6.23 2.92
C THR A 24 5.64 5.66 2.97
N ALA A 25 6.25 5.31 1.82
CA ALA A 25 7.64 4.87 1.74
C ALA A 25 8.60 5.98 2.19
N THR A 26 8.40 7.20 1.70
CA THR A 26 9.21 8.36 2.07
C THR A 26 9.10 8.64 3.57
N ALA A 27 7.89 8.64 4.12
CA ALA A 27 7.66 8.89 5.53
C ALA A 27 8.33 7.83 6.43
N LYS A 28 8.29 6.55 6.04
CA LYS A 28 8.98 5.47 6.76
C LYS A 28 10.50 5.64 6.75
N LEU A 29 11.06 6.08 5.62
CA LEU A 29 12.48 6.35 5.51
C LEU A 29 12.92 7.55 6.36
N PHE A 30 12.12 8.62 6.41
CA PHE A 30 12.40 9.77 7.28
C PHE A 30 12.24 9.46 8.76
N GLN A 31 11.31 8.59 9.13
CA GLN A 31 11.06 8.15 10.51
C GLN A 31 11.60 6.74 10.78
N PHE A 32 12.74 6.43 10.21
CA PHE A 32 13.35 5.10 10.23
C PHE A 32 13.41 4.48 11.64
N ASN A 33 13.93 5.22 12.62
CA ASN A 33 14.09 4.73 14.00
C ASN A 33 12.74 4.39 14.63
N LEU A 34 11.72 5.19 14.40
CA LEU A 34 10.38 4.95 14.94
C LEU A 34 9.71 3.75 14.24
N PHE A 35 9.89 3.65 12.93
CA PHE A 35 9.37 2.51 12.16
C PHE A 35 10.05 1.20 12.58
N GLN A 36 11.36 1.20 12.77
CA GLN A 36 12.10 0.05 13.30
C GLN A 36 11.62 -0.33 14.70
N PHE A 37 11.48 0.64 15.61
CA PHE A 37 10.97 0.41 16.95
C PHE A 37 9.59 -0.25 16.96
N GLN A 38 8.71 0.14 16.07
CA GLN A 38 7.37 -0.47 15.93
C GLN A 38 7.46 -1.92 15.48
N LEU A 39 8.31 -2.24 14.51
CA LEU A 39 8.52 -3.61 14.04
C LEU A 39 9.15 -4.49 15.15
N ASP A 40 10.13 -3.95 15.88
CA ASP A 40 10.80 -4.65 17.00
C ASP A 40 9.84 -4.90 18.18
N SER A 41 8.86 -4.05 18.36
CA SER A 41 7.86 -4.17 19.43
C SER A 41 6.88 -5.33 19.22
N PHE A 42 6.87 -5.95 18.06
CA PHE A 42 5.96 -7.04 17.73
C PHE A 42 6.67 -8.40 17.82
N PRO A 43 6.31 -9.28 18.79
CA PRO A 43 7.04 -10.51 19.08
C PRO A 43 7.22 -11.45 17.88
N TRP A 44 6.29 -11.41 16.94
CA TRP A 44 6.25 -12.29 15.77
C TRP A 44 7.14 -11.79 14.61
N ILE A 45 7.43 -10.49 14.59
CA ILE A 45 8.11 -9.80 13.48
C ILE A 45 9.51 -9.34 13.89
N GLN A 46 9.77 -9.17 15.20
CA GLN A 46 11.05 -8.65 15.72
C GLN A 46 12.30 -9.33 15.12
N HIS A 47 12.23 -10.64 14.86
CA HIS A 47 13.37 -11.40 14.32
C HIS A 47 13.72 -11.03 12.87
N VAL A 48 12.76 -10.46 12.15
CA VAL A 48 12.92 -10.03 10.75
C VAL A 48 12.77 -8.51 10.58
N ALA A 49 12.62 -7.78 11.67
CA ALA A 49 12.38 -6.32 11.66
C ALA A 49 13.49 -5.56 10.92
N ALA A 50 14.75 -5.94 11.09
CA ALA A 50 15.89 -5.32 10.41
C ALA A 50 15.82 -5.46 8.88
N VAL A 51 15.23 -6.53 8.36
CA VAL A 51 15.00 -6.73 6.94
C VAL A 51 13.75 -5.97 6.50
N LEU A 52 12.67 -6.06 7.27
CA LEU A 52 11.38 -5.45 6.92
C LEU A 52 11.44 -3.93 6.88
N VAL A 53 12.26 -3.30 7.72
CA VAL A 53 12.41 -1.84 7.74
C VAL A 53 12.89 -1.27 6.41
N TRP A 54 13.65 -2.05 5.64
CA TRP A 54 14.09 -1.71 4.29
C TRP A 54 13.20 -2.30 3.21
N ALA A 55 12.78 -3.54 3.37
CA ALA A 55 11.99 -4.25 2.38
C ALA A 55 10.64 -3.59 2.12
N ILE A 56 9.96 -3.10 3.16
CA ILE A 56 8.63 -2.49 3.02
C ILE A 56 8.67 -1.22 2.17
N PRO A 57 9.51 -0.20 2.44
CA PRO A 57 9.60 0.98 1.56
C PRO A 57 10.01 0.65 0.13
N VAL A 58 10.91 -0.32 -0.06
CA VAL A 58 11.31 -0.77 -1.40
C VAL A 58 10.14 -1.40 -2.16
N LEU A 59 9.35 -2.26 -1.49
CA LEU A 59 8.16 -2.87 -2.09
C LEU A 59 7.09 -1.83 -2.42
N GLU A 60 6.89 -0.83 -1.57
CA GLU A 60 5.96 0.29 -1.83
C GLU A 60 6.38 1.09 -3.07
N LEU A 61 7.67 1.43 -3.18
CA LEU A 61 8.20 2.14 -4.36
C LEU A 61 8.14 1.27 -5.63
N ALA A 62 8.41 -0.02 -5.52
CA ALA A 62 8.27 -0.96 -6.63
C ALA A 62 6.81 -1.06 -7.11
N ALA A 63 5.85 -1.13 -6.18
CA ALA A 63 4.43 -1.11 -6.50
C ALA A 63 4.03 0.20 -7.21
N ALA A 64 4.51 1.35 -6.73
CA ALA A 64 4.29 2.64 -7.39
C ALA A 64 4.86 2.65 -8.81
N GLY A 65 6.07 2.12 -9.02
CA GLY A 65 6.68 1.98 -10.34
C GLY A 65 5.87 1.11 -11.30
N LEU A 66 5.37 -0.05 -10.82
CA LEU A 66 4.49 -0.93 -11.59
C LEU A 66 3.17 -0.25 -11.99
N LEU A 67 2.60 0.56 -11.09
CA LEU A 67 1.36 1.30 -11.36
C LEU A 67 1.56 2.40 -12.43
N LEU A 68 2.72 3.05 -12.46
CA LEU A 68 3.07 4.05 -13.47
C LEU A 68 3.27 3.45 -14.84
N ALA A 69 3.83 2.23 -14.91
CA ALA A 69 4.03 1.52 -16.16
C ALA A 69 2.69 0.96 -16.68
N ARG A 70 2.11 1.58 -17.70
CA ARG A 70 0.79 1.22 -18.26
C ARG A 70 0.65 -0.27 -18.58
N ARG A 71 1.73 -0.92 -19.06
CA ARG A 71 1.75 -2.35 -19.39
C ARG A 71 1.68 -3.23 -18.13
N LEU A 72 2.27 -2.79 -17.03
CA LEU A 72 2.39 -3.53 -15.77
C LEU A 72 1.36 -3.08 -14.71
N ARG A 73 0.52 -2.10 -15.04
CA ARG A 73 -0.44 -1.50 -14.11
C ARG A 73 -1.33 -2.52 -13.42
N ARG A 74 -1.82 -3.52 -14.16
CA ARG A 74 -2.66 -4.57 -13.56
C ARG A 74 -1.89 -5.40 -12.52
N THR A 75 -0.65 -5.76 -12.83
CA THR A 75 0.26 -6.39 -11.85
C THR A 75 0.49 -5.47 -10.66
N GLY A 76 0.73 -4.18 -10.90
CA GLY A 76 0.87 -3.18 -9.86
C GLY A 76 -0.36 -3.10 -8.94
N LEU A 77 -1.57 -3.19 -9.49
CA LEU A 77 -2.81 -3.21 -8.69
C LEU A 77 -2.92 -4.48 -7.83
N TYR A 78 -2.53 -5.65 -8.33
CA TYR A 78 -2.50 -6.88 -7.51
C TYR A 78 -1.45 -6.80 -6.41
N VAL A 79 -0.26 -6.30 -6.70
CA VAL A 79 0.79 -6.07 -5.69
C VAL A 79 0.31 -5.07 -4.64
N SER A 80 -0.34 -3.98 -5.07
CA SER A 80 -0.93 -2.99 -4.18
C SER A 80 -1.99 -3.60 -3.25
N LEU A 81 -2.89 -4.42 -3.81
CA LEU A 81 -3.93 -5.10 -3.03
C LEU A 81 -3.30 -6.02 -1.97
N THR A 82 -2.27 -6.77 -2.34
CA THR A 82 -1.56 -7.66 -1.41
C THR A 82 -0.88 -6.86 -0.29
N LEU A 83 -0.17 -5.78 -0.63
CA LEU A 83 0.48 -4.93 0.37
C LEU A 83 -0.53 -4.30 1.32
N MET A 84 -1.63 -3.75 0.78
CA MET A 84 -2.70 -3.15 1.59
C MET A 84 -3.37 -4.17 2.50
N ALA A 85 -3.59 -5.41 2.02
CA ALA A 85 -4.16 -6.49 2.83
C ALA A 85 -3.21 -6.89 3.97
N LEU A 86 -1.91 -7.00 3.70
CA LEU A 86 -0.89 -7.31 4.73
C LEU A 86 -0.80 -6.19 5.78
N PHE A 87 -0.83 -4.91 5.36
CA PHE A 87 -0.85 -3.79 6.29
C PHE A 87 -2.13 -3.76 7.13
N THR A 88 -3.28 -4.05 6.52
CA THR A 88 -4.55 -4.13 7.24
C THR A 88 -4.53 -5.24 8.28
N LEU A 89 -3.98 -6.40 7.93
CA LEU A 89 -3.80 -7.52 8.87
C LEU A 89 -2.88 -7.11 10.03
N TYR A 90 -1.74 -6.48 9.72
CA TYR A 90 -0.80 -6.00 10.74
C TYR A 90 -1.48 -5.02 11.72
N ILE A 91 -2.20 -4.01 11.21
CA ILE A 91 -2.93 -3.03 12.04
C ILE A 91 -4.00 -3.71 12.88
N SER A 92 -4.73 -4.68 12.32
CA SER A 92 -5.76 -5.43 13.04
C SER A 92 -5.17 -6.23 14.20
N LEU A 93 -4.02 -6.86 13.99
CA LEU A 93 -3.30 -7.58 15.05
C LEU A 93 -2.79 -6.63 16.15
N MET A 94 -2.31 -5.44 15.74
CA MET A 94 -1.89 -4.40 16.70
C MET A 94 -3.06 -3.91 17.56
N LEU A 95 -4.21 -3.66 16.96
CA LEU A 95 -5.43 -3.28 17.69
C LEU A 95 -5.87 -4.36 18.68
N GLY A 96 -5.75 -5.63 18.29
CA GLY A 96 -6.10 -6.79 19.14
C GLY A 96 -5.13 -7.02 20.29
N SER A 97 -3.88 -6.59 20.17
CA SER A 97 -2.84 -6.79 21.19
C SER A 97 -2.95 -5.86 22.41
N GLY A 98 -3.79 -4.82 22.34
CA GLY A 98 -3.97 -3.83 23.41
C GLY A 98 -2.75 -2.95 23.69
N LYS A 99 -1.69 -3.02 22.88
CA LYS A 99 -0.50 -2.20 23.03
C LYS A 99 -0.75 -0.79 22.48
N HIS A 100 -0.59 0.22 23.34
CA HIS A 100 -0.66 1.62 22.95
C HIS A 100 0.69 2.09 22.38
N LEU A 101 1.02 1.65 21.17
CA LEU A 101 2.19 2.16 20.45
C LEU A 101 1.79 3.35 19.57
N PRO A 102 2.65 4.38 19.47
CA PRO A 102 2.39 5.47 18.56
C PRO A 102 2.35 4.96 17.11
N CYS A 103 1.32 5.35 16.35
CA CYS A 103 1.22 4.99 14.94
C CYS A 103 2.19 5.85 14.12
N SER A 104 3.21 5.25 13.50
CA SER A 104 4.16 5.97 12.65
C SER A 104 4.14 5.50 11.19
N CYS A 105 3.01 4.99 10.73
CA CYS A 105 2.88 4.53 9.33
C CYS A 105 2.90 5.66 8.28
N GLY A 106 3.62 6.73 8.53
CA GLY A 106 3.82 7.83 7.60
C GLY A 106 3.41 9.19 8.19
N GLY A 107 4.27 10.16 8.11
CA GLY A 107 4.27 11.47 8.76
C GLY A 107 2.97 12.25 8.94
N VAL A 108 2.00 12.18 8.00
CA VAL A 108 0.64 12.75 8.18
C VAL A 108 -0.19 11.87 9.10
N VAL A 109 0.12 10.58 9.15
CA VAL A 109 -0.63 9.57 9.91
C VAL A 109 -0.20 9.52 11.39
N GLY A 110 0.82 10.27 11.79
CA GLY A 110 1.15 10.46 13.21
C GLY A 110 0.03 11.10 14.03
N TRP A 111 -0.95 11.71 13.36
CA TRP A 111 -2.16 12.29 13.96
C TRP A 111 -3.36 11.33 13.94
N MET A 112 -3.26 10.20 13.22
CA MET A 112 -4.34 9.22 13.12
C MET A 112 -4.20 8.16 14.20
N THR A 113 -5.34 7.82 14.80
CA THR A 113 -5.44 6.65 15.67
C THR A 113 -5.35 5.37 14.84
N TRP A 114 -4.99 4.24 15.46
CA TRP A 114 -4.95 2.93 14.80
C TRP A 114 -6.27 2.57 14.10
N ARG A 115 -7.41 2.96 14.70
CA ARG A 115 -8.74 2.74 14.10
C ARG A 115 -8.95 3.56 12.83
N GLN A 116 -8.56 4.83 12.85
CA GLN A 116 -8.62 5.69 11.66
C GLN A 116 -7.72 5.16 10.55
N HIS A 117 -6.54 4.67 10.90
CA HIS A 117 -5.62 4.06 9.94
C HIS A 117 -6.21 2.79 9.32
N LEU A 118 -6.90 1.95 10.10
CA LEU A 118 -7.59 0.78 9.57
C LEU A 118 -8.66 1.18 8.54
N VAL A 119 -9.50 2.17 8.87
CA VAL A 119 -10.52 2.70 7.94
C VAL A 119 -9.87 3.25 6.67
N PHE A 120 -8.80 4.00 6.81
CA PHE A 120 -8.04 4.55 5.68
C PHE A 120 -7.54 3.44 4.75
N ASN A 121 -6.95 2.38 5.29
CA ASN A 121 -6.51 1.23 4.50
C ASN A 121 -7.67 0.53 3.78
N LEU A 122 -8.81 0.35 4.44
CA LEU A 122 -9.99 -0.27 3.83
C LEU A 122 -10.53 0.56 2.66
N VAL A 123 -10.50 1.89 2.76
CA VAL A 123 -10.86 2.79 1.65
C VAL A 123 -9.92 2.58 0.47
N PHE A 124 -8.63 2.51 0.69
CA PHE A 124 -7.65 2.29 -0.39
C PHE A 124 -7.71 0.87 -0.97
N ILE A 125 -8.07 -0.13 -0.19
CA ILE A 125 -8.42 -1.48 -0.71
C ILE A 125 -9.59 -1.36 -1.68
N GLY A 126 -10.65 -0.64 -1.31
CA GLY A 126 -11.78 -0.36 -2.20
C GLY A 126 -11.37 0.33 -3.49
N ILE A 127 -10.54 1.36 -3.42
CA ILE A 127 -9.98 2.06 -4.59
C ILE A 127 -9.18 1.09 -5.47
N THR A 128 -8.38 0.20 -4.88
CA THR A 128 -7.60 -0.79 -5.63
C THR A 128 -8.48 -1.79 -6.34
N ILE A 129 -9.55 -2.27 -5.69
CA ILE A 129 -10.53 -3.18 -6.30
C ILE A 129 -11.26 -2.49 -7.47
N VAL A 130 -11.68 -1.25 -7.29
CA VAL A 130 -12.28 -0.45 -8.36
C VAL A 130 -11.29 -0.32 -9.52
N GLY A 131 -10.04 0.02 -9.25
CA GLY A 131 -8.98 0.07 -10.25
C GLY A 131 -8.82 -1.24 -11.03
N LEU A 132 -8.89 -2.40 -10.36
CA LEU A 132 -8.81 -3.72 -10.98
C LEU A 132 -10.01 -4.02 -11.88
N VAL A 133 -11.23 -3.70 -11.43
CA VAL A 133 -12.47 -3.92 -12.17
C VAL A 133 -12.50 -3.08 -13.46
N TYR A 134 -12.04 -1.85 -13.39
CA TYR A 134 -12.02 -0.92 -14.53
C TYR A 134 -10.76 -1.04 -15.39
N SER A 135 -9.72 -1.72 -14.91
CA SER A 135 -8.50 -1.96 -15.69
C SER A 135 -8.78 -2.93 -16.83
N PRO A 136 -8.38 -2.63 -18.07
CA PRO A 136 -8.62 -3.51 -19.22
C PRO A 136 -7.97 -4.88 -19.03
N SER A 137 -8.76 -5.95 -19.25
CA SER A 137 -8.41 -7.34 -18.95
C SER A 137 -7.47 -7.99 -19.96
N LYS A 138 -7.07 -7.31 -21.05
CA LYS A 138 -6.36 -7.96 -22.17
C LYS A 138 -5.07 -7.26 -22.51
N ILE A 139 -3.94 -7.92 -22.17
CA ILE A 139 -2.85 -7.99 -23.12
C ILE A 139 -3.39 -8.89 -24.25
N LYS A 140 -3.85 -8.31 -25.36
CA LYS A 140 -3.91 -9.05 -26.61
C LYS A 140 -2.47 -9.38 -26.97
N PHE A 141 -2.04 -10.61 -26.74
CA PHE A 141 -0.96 -11.18 -27.53
C PHE A 141 -1.41 -11.05 -28.97
N TYR A 142 -0.80 -10.15 -29.71
CA TYR A 142 -0.85 -10.22 -31.16
C TYR A 142 -0.14 -11.52 -31.54
N GLU A 143 -0.91 -12.53 -31.90
CA GLU A 143 -0.44 -13.59 -32.79
C GLU A 143 -0.03 -12.90 -34.09
N THR A 144 1.25 -12.89 -34.38
CA THR A 144 1.79 -12.77 -35.71
C THR A 144 1.83 -14.13 -36.32
#